data_5de0c105eebbd2b83c2be01d671ce137
#
_entry.id   5de0c105eebbd2b83c2be01d671ce137
#
_cell.length_a   1.000
_cell.length_b   1.000
_cell.length_c   1.000
_cell.angle_alpha   90.00
_cell.angle_beta   90.00
_cell.angle_gamma   90.00
#
_symmetry.space_group_name_H-M   'P 1'
#
loop_
_entity.id
_entity.type
_entity.pdbx_description
1 polymer ?
#
loop_
_entity_poly.entity_id
_entity_poly.type
_entity_poly.pdbx_seq_one_letter_code
_entity_poly.pdbx_strand_id
1 'polypeptide(L)'
;RPVEHPTLDITLPQNWTAQELPDGQIDVMWWEDFGDGGLAAAVNIALSRNYDLRAAAARLEQAAADARAAEGDLQPTVQGTFDGGRRKQNFVGFPIPGSQGRVQSTVSTTNGVSLDVSWEIDLWGRLRNTARAALADLQASAADLRGAQLSIAGQTTKAWFAVAEAQQQIDLSLKTVLSFRSAAEQVQDRFEAGIRPALDLRLALLNLSNAEAQLQQRRQQLDGATPVSYTHLR
;
A
#
# COMPACT_ATOMS: atom_id res chain seq x y z
N ARG A 1 5.42 34.66 -6.02
CA ARG A 1 4.77 35.11 -4.78
C ARG A 1 4.91 33.98 -3.78
N PRO A 2 5.30 34.24 -2.51
CA PRO A 2 5.26 33.21 -1.49
C PRO A 2 3.82 32.73 -1.34
N VAL A 3 3.63 31.42 -1.25
CA VAL A 3 2.32 30.82 -0.93
C VAL A 3 2.06 31.14 0.51
N GLU A 4 1.16 32.09 0.78
CA GLU A 4 0.63 32.30 2.12
C GLU A 4 -0.18 31.08 2.50
N HIS A 5 0.33 30.29 3.43
CA HIS A 5 -0.45 29.24 4.05
C HIS A 5 -1.54 29.92 4.91
N PRO A 6 -2.83 29.58 4.73
CA PRO A 6 -3.87 30.11 5.59
C PRO A 6 -3.54 29.72 7.04
N THR A 7 -3.34 30.70 7.89
CA THR A 7 -3.24 30.49 9.33
C THR A 7 -4.61 30.05 9.81
N LEU A 8 -4.73 28.76 10.14
CA LEU A 8 -5.91 28.25 10.82
C LEU A 8 -5.96 28.94 12.21
N ASP A 9 -7.00 29.71 12.45
CA ASP A 9 -7.26 30.35 13.77
C ASP A 9 -7.82 29.30 14.75
N ILE A 10 -6.99 28.27 14.99
CA ILE A 10 -7.26 27.20 15.94
C ILE A 10 -6.25 27.34 17.06
N THR A 11 -6.71 27.75 18.24
CA THR A 11 -5.92 27.68 19.45
C THR A 11 -5.78 26.24 19.88
N LEU A 12 -4.65 25.61 19.51
CA LEU A 12 -4.32 24.28 20.02
C LEU A 12 -3.96 24.40 21.51
N PRO A 13 -4.50 23.52 22.38
CA PRO A 13 -4.05 23.48 23.78
C PRO A 13 -2.55 23.18 23.80
N GLN A 14 -1.84 23.94 24.64
CA GLN A 14 -0.37 23.83 24.75
C GLN A 14 0.10 22.47 25.28
N ASN A 15 -0.75 21.75 26.01
CA ASN A 15 -0.46 20.42 26.53
C ASN A 15 -1.65 19.49 26.30
N TRP A 16 -1.37 18.23 26.02
CA TRP A 16 -2.36 17.17 26.00
C TRP A 16 -2.88 16.93 27.43
N THR A 17 -4.20 16.69 27.58
CA THR A 17 -4.81 16.31 28.87
C THR A 17 -4.41 14.90 29.35
N ALA A 18 -3.81 14.09 28.48
CA ALA A 18 -3.18 12.84 28.85
C ALA A 18 -1.78 13.10 29.42
N GLN A 19 -1.41 12.30 30.43
CA GLN A 19 -0.14 12.35 31.13
C GLN A 19 1.03 12.59 30.14
N GLU A 20 1.94 13.51 30.46
CA GLU A 20 3.12 13.81 29.66
C GLU A 20 3.86 12.52 29.30
N LEU A 21 3.65 12.06 28.07
CA LEU A 21 4.53 11.06 27.50
C LEU A 21 5.85 11.77 27.21
N PRO A 22 7.01 11.18 27.55
CA PRO A 22 8.29 11.77 27.21
C PRO A 22 8.34 12.07 25.71
N ASP A 23 8.88 13.22 25.33
CA ASP A 23 9.16 13.61 23.94
C ASP A 23 10.11 12.56 23.32
N GLY A 24 9.57 11.44 22.88
CA GLY A 24 10.28 10.37 22.21
C GLY A 24 9.97 10.43 20.71
N GLN A 25 10.99 10.43 19.90
CA GLN A 25 10.81 10.09 18.49
C GLN A 25 10.31 8.64 18.44
N ILE A 26 9.20 8.42 17.72
CA ILE A 26 8.71 7.06 17.47
C ILE A 26 9.82 6.34 16.70
N ASP A 27 10.35 5.27 17.27
CA ASP A 27 11.34 4.43 16.59
C ASP A 27 10.72 3.88 15.29
N VAL A 28 11.55 3.80 14.26
CA VAL A 28 11.13 3.23 12.97
C VAL A 28 10.69 1.77 13.13
N MET A 29 11.23 1.07 14.13
CA MET A 29 10.91 -0.32 14.47
C MET A 29 10.16 -0.45 15.81
N TRP A 30 9.25 0.47 16.11
CA TRP A 30 8.47 0.55 17.35
C TRP A 30 7.81 -0.77 17.80
N TRP A 31 7.56 -1.70 16.86
CA TRP A 31 7.00 -3.03 17.20
C TRP A 31 7.99 -3.94 17.93
N GLU A 32 9.28 -3.64 17.94
CA GLU A 32 10.29 -4.38 18.71
C GLU A 32 10.19 -4.09 20.21
N ASP A 33 9.64 -2.93 20.59
CA ASP A 33 9.43 -2.54 21.99
C ASP A 33 8.45 -3.47 22.73
N PHE A 34 7.62 -4.22 21.98
CA PHE A 34 6.76 -5.25 22.57
C PHE A 34 7.51 -6.49 23.06
N GLY A 35 8.79 -6.65 22.72
CA GLY A 35 9.63 -7.77 23.13
C GLY A 35 9.19 -9.14 22.59
N ASP A 36 8.32 -9.17 21.57
CA ASP A 36 7.80 -10.39 20.93
C ASP A 36 8.52 -10.64 19.60
N GLY A 37 9.44 -11.63 19.60
CA GLY A 37 10.19 -12.00 18.39
C GLY A 37 9.30 -12.55 17.26
N GLY A 38 8.14 -13.15 17.59
CA GLY A 38 7.18 -13.61 16.59
C GLY A 38 6.48 -12.44 15.89
N LEU A 39 6.09 -11.42 16.65
CA LEU A 39 5.54 -10.17 16.11
C LEU A 39 6.55 -9.49 15.19
N ALA A 40 7.80 -9.32 15.66
CA ALA A 40 8.85 -8.68 14.86
C ALA A 40 9.10 -9.43 13.54
N ALA A 41 9.15 -10.76 13.57
CA ALA A 41 9.28 -11.57 12.36
C ALA A 41 8.08 -11.39 11.40
N ALA A 42 6.85 -11.37 11.91
CA ALA A 42 5.65 -11.18 11.12
C ALA A 42 5.62 -9.81 10.44
N VAL A 43 5.94 -8.73 11.16
CA VAL A 43 6.00 -7.38 10.61
C VAL A 43 7.10 -7.27 9.54
N ASN A 44 8.28 -7.83 9.76
CA ASN A 44 9.37 -7.82 8.80
C ASN A 44 9.01 -8.59 7.51
N ILE A 45 8.30 -9.72 7.62
CA ILE A 45 7.78 -10.44 6.45
C ILE A 45 6.75 -9.58 5.70
N ALA A 46 5.80 -8.96 6.41
CA ALA A 46 4.80 -8.09 5.82
C ALA A 46 5.45 -6.93 5.05
N LEU A 47 6.40 -6.21 5.67
CA LEU A 47 7.10 -5.09 5.05
C LEU A 47 7.92 -5.51 3.82
N SER A 48 8.51 -6.72 3.82
CA SER A 48 9.35 -7.18 2.72
C SER A 48 8.57 -7.77 1.55
N ARG A 49 7.37 -8.31 1.78
CA ARG A 49 6.60 -9.08 0.77
C ARG A 49 5.31 -8.41 0.31
N ASN A 50 4.84 -7.39 1.00
CA ASN A 50 3.58 -6.75 0.68
C ASN A 50 3.59 -6.11 -0.72
N TYR A 51 2.57 -6.41 -1.53
CA TYR A 51 2.47 -5.90 -2.90
C TYR A 51 2.10 -4.42 -2.98
N ASP A 52 1.36 -3.90 -2.00
CA ASP A 52 1.00 -2.48 -1.96
C ASP A 52 2.24 -1.61 -1.69
N LEU A 53 3.17 -2.09 -0.84
CA LEU A 53 4.46 -1.43 -0.62
C LEU A 53 5.33 -1.45 -1.88
N ARG A 54 5.33 -2.55 -2.63
CA ARG A 54 6.03 -2.63 -3.91
C ARG A 54 5.44 -1.66 -4.93
N ALA A 55 4.10 -1.54 -4.97
CA ALA A 55 3.43 -0.58 -5.83
C ALA A 55 3.73 0.87 -5.40
N ALA A 56 3.79 1.17 -4.10
CA ALA A 56 4.17 2.48 -3.59
C ALA A 56 5.64 2.81 -3.93
N ALA A 57 6.56 1.85 -3.81
CA ALA A 57 7.95 2.02 -4.22
C ALA A 57 8.08 2.29 -5.73
N ALA A 58 7.34 1.57 -6.57
CA ALA A 58 7.33 1.82 -8.02
C ALA A 58 6.78 3.21 -8.38
N ARG A 59 5.77 3.73 -7.64
CA ARG A 59 5.30 5.12 -7.82
C ARG A 59 6.36 6.14 -7.43
N LEU A 60 7.12 5.88 -6.39
CA LEU A 60 8.26 6.72 -6.01
C LEU A 60 9.33 6.76 -7.11
N GLU A 61 9.66 5.61 -7.71
CA GLU A 61 10.59 5.52 -8.84
C GLU A 61 10.06 6.28 -10.06
N GLN A 62 8.76 6.18 -10.35
CA GLN A 62 8.11 6.94 -11.40
C GLN A 62 8.21 8.44 -11.12
N ALA A 63 7.84 8.92 -9.94
CA ALA A 63 7.96 10.33 -9.57
C ALA A 63 9.40 10.84 -9.67
N ALA A 64 10.39 10.01 -9.34
CA ALA A 64 11.80 10.33 -9.50
C ALA A 64 12.21 10.44 -10.98
N ALA A 65 11.64 9.63 -11.87
CA ALA A 65 11.87 9.74 -13.30
C ALA A 65 11.20 11.01 -13.89
N ASP A 66 9.99 11.32 -13.46
CA ASP A 66 9.23 12.50 -13.87
C ASP A 66 9.96 13.80 -13.44
N ALA A 67 10.48 13.82 -12.20
CA ALA A 67 11.29 14.94 -11.72
C ALA A 67 12.56 15.14 -12.57
N ARG A 68 13.27 14.06 -12.91
CA ARG A 68 14.45 14.14 -13.80
C ARG A 68 14.08 14.60 -15.22
N ALA A 69 12.93 14.17 -15.75
CA ALA A 69 12.45 14.62 -17.04
C ALA A 69 12.15 16.11 -17.03
N ALA A 70 11.45 16.60 -16.00
CA ALA A 70 11.15 18.03 -15.84
C ALA A 70 12.41 18.89 -15.64
N GLU A 71 13.46 18.37 -15.01
CA GLU A 71 14.77 19.02 -14.95
C GLU A 71 15.48 19.01 -16.32
N GLY A 72 15.30 17.93 -17.10
CA GLY A 72 15.82 17.81 -18.45
C GLY A 72 15.30 18.90 -19.40
N ASP A 73 14.04 19.31 -19.25
CA ASP A 73 13.40 20.37 -20.05
C ASP A 73 14.07 21.76 -19.87
N LEU A 74 14.87 21.94 -18.82
CA LEU A 74 15.68 23.15 -18.61
C LEU A 74 16.94 23.16 -19.46
N GLN A 75 17.33 22.04 -20.05
CA GLN A 75 18.56 21.88 -20.85
C GLN A 75 18.24 21.97 -22.33
N PRO A 76 19.25 22.38 -23.17
CA PRO A 76 19.11 22.29 -24.61
C PRO A 76 18.89 20.84 -25.07
N THR A 77 17.95 20.66 -25.99
CA THR A 77 17.75 19.37 -26.66
C THR A 77 18.55 19.33 -27.95
N VAL A 78 19.35 18.29 -28.12
CA VAL A 78 20.15 18.07 -29.32
C VAL A 78 19.66 16.81 -30.01
N GLN A 79 19.20 16.95 -31.26
CA GLN A 79 18.68 15.85 -32.05
C GLN A 79 19.52 15.67 -33.32
N GLY A 80 20.08 14.49 -33.49
CA GLY A 80 20.74 14.08 -34.73
C GLY A 80 19.78 13.24 -35.58
N THR A 81 19.62 13.62 -36.88
CA THR A 81 18.80 12.86 -37.81
C THR A 81 19.64 12.44 -39.01
N PHE A 82 19.50 11.19 -39.42
CA PHE A 82 20.05 10.67 -40.67
C PHE A 82 18.90 10.16 -41.54
N ASP A 83 18.79 10.73 -42.74
CA ASP A 83 17.81 10.27 -43.72
C ASP A 83 18.51 9.71 -44.94
N GLY A 84 18.02 8.56 -45.41
CA GLY A 84 18.47 7.96 -46.63
C GLY A 84 17.28 7.56 -47.50
N GLY A 85 17.24 8.00 -48.72
CA GLY A 85 16.16 7.64 -49.65
C GLY A 85 16.65 7.40 -51.08
N ARG A 86 16.10 6.35 -51.72
CA ARG A 86 16.27 6.15 -53.16
C ARG A 86 14.90 6.15 -53.82
N ARG A 87 14.70 7.13 -54.71
CA ARG A 87 13.44 7.32 -55.43
C ARG A 87 13.64 7.07 -56.91
N LYS A 88 12.81 6.24 -57.51
CA LYS A 88 12.70 6.12 -58.97
C LYS A 88 11.37 6.80 -59.37
N GLN A 89 11.48 7.79 -60.26
CA GLN A 89 10.33 8.48 -60.81
C GLN A 89 10.20 8.17 -62.28
N ASN A 90 9.07 7.61 -62.69
CA ASN A 90 8.74 7.33 -64.10
C ASN A 90 7.80 8.43 -64.60
N PHE A 91 8.15 9.01 -65.73
CA PHE A 91 7.36 10.04 -66.39
C PHE A 91 6.49 9.38 -67.43
N VAL A 92 5.22 9.13 -67.14
CA VAL A 92 4.22 8.49 -68.01
C VAL A 92 3.30 9.57 -68.54
N GLY A 93 3.07 9.60 -69.87
CA GLY A 93 2.12 10.51 -70.50
C GLY A 93 2.64 11.91 -70.82
N PHE A 94 3.92 12.22 -70.57
CA PHE A 94 4.55 13.46 -71.00
C PHE A 94 5.32 13.23 -72.33
N PRO A 95 4.99 13.99 -73.39
CA PRO A 95 5.78 13.96 -74.63
C PRO A 95 7.13 14.66 -74.39
N ILE A 96 8.15 13.88 -74.08
CA ILE A 96 9.52 14.37 -73.94
C ILE A 96 10.18 14.28 -75.30
N PRO A 97 10.63 15.43 -75.90
CA PRO A 97 11.30 15.40 -77.21
C PRO A 97 12.53 14.47 -77.17
N GLY A 98 12.61 13.51 -78.15
CA GLY A 98 13.71 12.56 -78.25
C GLY A 98 13.50 11.23 -77.51
N SER A 99 12.38 10.97 -76.83
CA SER A 99 12.15 9.75 -76.04
C SER A 99 11.69 8.52 -76.83
N GLN A 100 11.40 8.68 -78.13
CA GLN A 100 10.97 7.58 -79.06
C GLN A 100 9.89 6.65 -78.41
N GLY A 101 8.96 7.21 -77.58
CA GLY A 101 7.90 6.47 -76.97
C GLY A 101 8.30 5.64 -75.74
N ARG A 102 9.55 5.72 -75.26
CA ARG A 102 10.00 5.04 -74.02
C ARG A 102 9.69 5.87 -72.80
N VAL A 103 9.24 5.18 -71.71
CA VAL A 103 9.05 5.84 -70.43
C VAL A 103 10.42 6.26 -69.88
N GLN A 104 10.59 7.55 -69.75
CA GLN A 104 11.78 8.12 -69.10
C GLN A 104 11.68 7.90 -67.59
N SER A 105 12.75 7.41 -66.96
CA SER A 105 12.80 7.25 -65.52
C SER A 105 14.05 7.93 -64.96
N THR A 106 13.87 8.66 -63.88
CA THR A 106 14.96 9.25 -63.10
C THR A 106 15.08 8.50 -61.79
N VAL A 107 16.31 8.15 -61.42
CA VAL A 107 16.63 7.57 -60.10
C VAL A 107 17.43 8.63 -59.36
N SER A 108 16.87 9.12 -58.22
CA SER A 108 17.60 9.99 -57.32
C SER A 108 17.90 9.28 -56.02
N THR A 109 19.10 9.40 -55.51
CA THR A 109 19.50 8.95 -54.20
C THR A 109 19.79 10.20 -53.37
N THR A 110 19.10 10.32 -52.23
CA THR A 110 19.29 11.48 -51.32
C THR A 110 19.76 10.91 -50.00
N ASN A 111 20.84 11.43 -49.46
CA ASN A 111 21.31 11.18 -48.09
C ASN A 111 21.43 12.52 -47.40
N GLY A 112 20.84 12.60 -46.21
CA GLY A 112 20.88 13.80 -45.38
C GLY A 112 21.38 13.48 -43.97
N VAL A 113 22.13 14.37 -43.39
CA VAL A 113 22.47 14.39 -41.97
C VAL A 113 22.13 15.75 -41.44
N SER A 114 21.32 15.82 -40.38
CA SER A 114 21.05 17.09 -39.71
C SER A 114 21.34 16.97 -38.22
N LEU A 115 21.71 18.08 -37.62
CA LEU A 115 21.85 18.26 -36.18
C LEU A 115 21.01 19.47 -35.80
N ASP A 116 19.94 19.21 -35.04
CA ASP A 116 19.03 20.26 -34.60
C ASP A 116 19.24 20.49 -33.11
N VAL A 117 19.40 21.78 -32.73
CA VAL A 117 19.51 22.17 -31.32
C VAL A 117 18.37 23.13 -31.02
N SER A 118 17.55 22.76 -30.02
CA SER A 118 16.45 23.60 -29.53
C SER A 118 16.60 23.85 -28.05
N TRP A 119 16.34 25.08 -27.62
CA TRP A 119 16.39 25.48 -26.23
C TRP A 119 15.37 26.58 -25.96
N GLU A 120 14.54 26.35 -24.91
CA GLU A 120 13.60 27.33 -24.40
C GLU A 120 14.23 28.09 -23.23
N ILE A 121 14.47 29.39 -23.42
CA ILE A 121 14.98 30.25 -22.34
C ILE A 121 13.81 30.58 -21.39
N ASP A 122 13.92 30.15 -20.14
CA ASP A 122 12.86 30.31 -19.13
C ASP A 122 12.90 31.71 -18.47
N LEU A 123 12.39 32.73 -19.18
CA LEU A 123 12.35 34.11 -18.71
C LEU A 123 11.35 34.33 -17.58
N TRP A 124 10.22 33.65 -17.61
CA TRP A 124 9.12 33.80 -16.63
C TRP A 124 9.05 32.68 -15.56
N GLY A 125 9.97 31.75 -15.60
CA GLY A 125 10.06 30.68 -14.59
C GLY A 125 9.08 29.55 -14.79
N ARG A 126 8.49 29.37 -15.98
CA ARG A 126 7.55 28.28 -16.28
C ARG A 126 8.21 26.92 -16.09
N LEU A 127 9.33 26.68 -16.75
CA LEU A 127 10.06 25.42 -16.68
C LEU A 127 10.62 25.15 -15.28
N ARG A 128 11.22 26.19 -14.66
CA ARG A 128 11.70 26.07 -13.26
C ARG A 128 10.58 25.74 -12.26
N ASN A 129 9.41 26.30 -12.42
CA ASN A 129 8.27 26.00 -11.54
C ASN A 129 7.71 24.61 -11.80
N THR A 130 7.71 24.13 -13.06
CA THR A 130 7.35 22.75 -13.40
C THR A 130 8.32 21.77 -12.77
N ALA A 131 9.63 21.98 -12.85
CA ALA A 131 10.63 21.14 -12.21
C ALA A 131 10.50 21.15 -10.68
N ARG A 132 10.22 22.29 -10.05
CA ARG A 132 9.96 22.38 -8.61
C ARG A 132 8.69 21.62 -8.20
N ALA A 133 7.64 21.70 -9.00
CA ALA A 133 6.41 20.94 -8.74
C ALA A 133 6.68 19.43 -8.80
N ALA A 134 7.38 18.95 -9.84
CA ALA A 134 7.75 17.55 -9.96
C ALA A 134 8.66 17.06 -8.79
N LEU A 135 9.56 17.93 -8.31
CA LEU A 135 10.36 17.61 -7.11
C LEU A 135 9.48 17.53 -5.84
N ALA A 136 8.48 18.39 -5.69
CA ALA A 136 7.52 18.32 -4.58
C ALA A 136 6.67 17.03 -4.65
N ASP A 137 6.25 16.61 -5.85
CA ASP A 137 5.53 15.35 -6.07
C ASP A 137 6.40 14.13 -5.71
N LEU A 138 7.70 14.17 -6.03
CA LEU A 138 8.66 13.15 -5.58
C LEU A 138 8.73 13.08 -4.05
N GLN A 139 8.81 14.23 -3.36
CA GLN A 139 8.84 14.30 -1.90
C GLN A 139 7.54 13.77 -1.29
N ALA A 140 6.39 14.11 -1.88
CA ALA A 140 5.09 13.57 -1.48
C ALA A 140 5.04 12.05 -1.62
N SER A 141 5.46 11.51 -2.77
CA SER A 141 5.52 10.05 -3.01
C SER A 141 6.44 9.33 -2.02
N ALA A 142 7.54 9.98 -1.59
CA ALA A 142 8.42 9.42 -0.56
C ALA A 142 7.74 9.40 0.82
N ALA A 143 6.95 10.43 1.15
CA ALA A 143 6.16 10.47 2.37
C ALA A 143 5.05 9.41 2.37
N ASP A 144 4.37 9.24 1.23
CA ASP A 144 3.33 8.22 1.03
C ASP A 144 3.87 6.80 1.23
N LEU A 145 5.07 6.49 0.71
CA LEU A 145 5.71 5.21 0.93
C LEU A 145 5.97 4.95 2.42
N ARG A 146 6.46 5.95 3.18
CA ARG A 146 6.67 5.83 4.62
C ARG A 146 5.35 5.64 5.37
N GLY A 147 4.31 6.38 4.98
CA GLY A 147 2.96 6.23 5.52
C GLY A 147 2.37 4.83 5.29
N ALA A 148 2.58 4.28 4.08
CA ALA A 148 2.18 2.92 3.76
C ALA A 148 2.93 1.88 4.61
N GLN A 149 4.25 2.03 4.81
CA GLN A 149 5.04 1.16 5.69
C GLN A 149 4.51 1.17 7.12
N LEU A 150 4.25 2.35 7.68
CA LEU A 150 3.67 2.49 9.02
C LEU A 150 2.29 1.84 9.12
N SER A 151 1.44 2.04 8.11
CA SER A 151 0.11 1.44 8.05
C SER A 151 0.16 -0.10 8.04
N ILE A 152 1.03 -0.69 7.20
CA ILE A 152 1.19 -2.14 7.12
C ILE A 152 1.74 -2.71 8.43
N ALA A 153 2.75 -2.07 9.04
CA ALA A 153 3.28 -2.48 10.34
C ALA A 153 2.18 -2.45 11.42
N GLY A 154 1.39 -1.36 11.48
CA GLY A 154 0.29 -1.22 12.43
C GLY A 154 -0.83 -2.23 12.22
N GLN A 155 -1.22 -2.51 10.99
CA GLN A 155 -2.24 -3.52 10.67
C GLN A 155 -1.75 -4.93 11.01
N THR A 156 -0.50 -5.27 10.72
CA THR A 156 0.11 -6.56 11.07
C THR A 156 0.16 -6.75 12.57
N THR A 157 0.58 -5.72 13.32
CA THR A 157 0.60 -5.74 14.79
C THR A 157 -0.80 -5.94 15.38
N LYS A 158 -1.80 -5.22 14.87
CA LYS A 158 -3.19 -5.42 15.29
C LYS A 158 -3.69 -6.84 15.01
N ALA A 159 -3.41 -7.38 13.84
CA ALA A 159 -3.81 -8.74 13.47
C ALA A 159 -3.11 -9.78 14.36
N TRP A 160 -1.84 -9.59 14.70
CA TRP A 160 -1.10 -10.44 15.62
C TRP A 160 -1.76 -10.51 16.99
N PHE A 161 -2.04 -9.38 17.61
CA PHE A 161 -2.68 -9.33 18.91
C PHE A 161 -4.13 -9.82 18.88
N ALA A 162 -4.86 -9.61 17.78
CA ALA A 162 -6.21 -10.16 17.62
C ALA A 162 -6.23 -11.70 17.62
N VAL A 163 -5.24 -12.35 17.02
CA VAL A 163 -5.08 -13.82 17.08
C VAL A 163 -4.74 -14.26 18.49
N ALA A 164 -3.81 -13.60 19.16
CA ALA A 164 -3.43 -13.92 20.54
C ALA A 164 -4.62 -13.75 21.51
N GLU A 165 -5.40 -12.68 21.35
CA GLU A 165 -6.63 -12.45 22.11
C GLU A 165 -7.64 -13.59 21.87
N ALA A 166 -7.91 -13.93 20.60
CA ALA A 166 -8.86 -15.00 20.27
C ALA A 166 -8.46 -16.34 20.89
N GLN A 167 -7.18 -16.68 20.93
CA GLN A 167 -6.68 -17.88 21.58
C GLN A 167 -6.94 -17.86 23.09
N GLN A 168 -6.64 -16.74 23.76
CA GLN A 168 -6.91 -16.60 25.20
C GLN A 168 -8.40 -16.67 25.52
N GLN A 169 -9.26 -16.12 24.66
CA GLN A 169 -10.72 -16.20 24.80
C GLN A 169 -11.22 -17.65 24.67
N ILE A 170 -10.62 -18.47 23.81
CA ILE A 170 -10.93 -19.90 23.70
C ILE A 170 -10.55 -20.63 24.98
N ASP A 171 -9.34 -20.39 25.51
CA ASP A 171 -8.88 -21.02 26.75
C ASP A 171 -9.77 -20.67 27.94
N LEU A 172 -10.19 -19.41 28.04
CA LEU A 172 -11.13 -18.96 29.05
C LEU A 172 -12.50 -19.64 28.89
N SER A 173 -13.01 -19.72 27.66
CA SER A 173 -14.29 -20.35 27.34
C SER A 173 -14.27 -21.86 27.65
N LEU A 174 -13.14 -22.54 27.39
CA LEU A 174 -12.95 -23.94 27.76
C LEU A 174 -13.05 -24.15 29.29
N LYS A 175 -12.38 -23.30 30.07
CA LYS A 175 -12.47 -23.33 31.54
C LYS A 175 -13.90 -23.08 32.02
N THR A 176 -14.61 -22.18 31.37
CA THR A 176 -16.01 -21.87 31.68
C THR A 176 -16.91 -23.06 31.39
N VAL A 177 -16.74 -23.73 30.23
CA VAL A 177 -17.50 -24.98 29.91
C VAL A 177 -17.24 -26.06 30.96
N LEU A 178 -15.99 -26.28 31.35
CA LEU A 178 -15.64 -27.27 32.36
C LEU A 178 -16.31 -26.96 33.72
N SER A 179 -16.33 -25.69 34.12
CA SER A 179 -16.98 -25.25 35.35
C SER A 179 -18.50 -25.51 35.34
N PHE A 180 -19.19 -25.12 34.24
CA PHE A 180 -20.62 -25.34 34.11
C PHE A 180 -20.96 -26.83 33.97
N ARG A 181 -20.09 -27.64 33.35
CA ARG A 181 -20.27 -29.11 33.28
C ARG A 181 -20.23 -29.72 34.66
N SER A 182 -19.22 -29.40 35.48
CA SER A 182 -19.13 -29.87 36.85
C SER A 182 -20.32 -29.42 37.71
N ALA A 183 -20.77 -28.17 37.53
CA ALA A 183 -21.95 -27.67 38.19
C ALA A 183 -23.24 -28.44 37.80
N ALA A 184 -23.40 -28.73 36.49
CA ALA A 184 -24.54 -29.49 35.99
C ALA A 184 -24.54 -30.93 36.52
N GLU A 185 -23.37 -31.58 36.55
CA GLU A 185 -23.21 -32.92 37.13
C GLU A 185 -23.61 -32.94 38.63
N GLN A 186 -23.13 -31.96 39.41
CA GLN A 186 -23.51 -31.87 40.84
C GLN A 186 -25.01 -31.61 41.04
N VAL A 187 -25.66 -30.83 40.19
CA VAL A 187 -27.09 -30.57 40.25
C VAL A 187 -27.86 -31.82 39.82
N GLN A 188 -27.37 -32.58 38.84
CA GLN A 188 -27.97 -33.86 38.44
C GLN A 188 -27.94 -34.89 39.55
N ASP A 189 -26.79 -35.10 40.21
CA ASP A 189 -26.66 -35.99 41.35
C ASP A 189 -27.67 -35.67 42.48
N ARG A 190 -27.84 -34.37 42.78
CA ARG A 190 -28.79 -33.91 43.80
C ARG A 190 -30.24 -34.07 43.37
N PHE A 191 -30.53 -33.92 42.07
CA PHE A 191 -31.87 -34.19 41.53
C PHE A 191 -32.21 -35.70 41.62
N GLU A 192 -31.28 -36.57 41.24
CA GLU A 192 -31.43 -38.00 41.31
C GLU A 192 -31.61 -38.48 42.78
N ALA A 193 -30.95 -37.80 43.72
CA ALA A 193 -31.15 -38.02 45.15
C ALA A 193 -32.47 -37.41 45.72
N GLY A 194 -33.28 -36.74 44.88
CA GLY A 194 -34.55 -36.11 45.29
C GLY A 194 -34.39 -34.81 46.10
N ILE A 195 -33.18 -34.22 46.13
CA ILE A 195 -32.84 -33.02 46.92
C ILE A 195 -33.13 -31.71 46.16
N ARG A 196 -33.10 -31.77 44.81
CA ARG A 196 -33.30 -30.60 43.95
C ARG A 196 -34.44 -30.81 42.97
N PRO A 197 -35.19 -29.74 42.59
CA PRO A 197 -36.28 -29.84 41.63
C PRO A 197 -35.71 -29.95 40.18
N ALA A 198 -36.51 -30.51 39.28
CA ALA A 198 -36.16 -30.66 37.87
C ALA A 198 -35.87 -29.31 37.15
N LEU A 199 -36.41 -28.18 37.65
CA LEU A 199 -36.14 -26.86 37.14
C LEU A 199 -34.66 -26.47 37.29
N ASP A 200 -34.06 -26.78 38.47
CA ASP A 200 -32.64 -26.46 38.72
C ASP A 200 -31.73 -27.24 37.77
N LEU A 201 -32.04 -28.51 37.51
CA LEU A 201 -31.29 -29.32 36.53
C LEU A 201 -31.42 -28.74 35.12
N ARG A 202 -32.61 -28.33 34.68
CA ARG A 202 -32.80 -27.73 33.37
C ARG A 202 -32.05 -26.43 33.23
N LEU A 203 -32.01 -25.59 34.26
CA LEU A 203 -31.26 -24.33 34.27
C LEU A 203 -29.73 -24.58 34.19
N ALA A 204 -29.22 -25.59 34.92
CA ALA A 204 -27.81 -25.95 34.87
C ALA A 204 -27.41 -26.48 33.50
N LEU A 205 -28.22 -27.31 32.85
CA LEU A 205 -28.00 -27.81 31.51
C LEU A 205 -28.08 -26.69 30.45
N LEU A 206 -29.02 -25.73 30.61
CA LEU A 206 -29.11 -24.58 29.75
C LEU A 206 -27.84 -23.71 29.82
N ASN A 207 -27.33 -23.47 31.04
CA ASN A 207 -26.09 -22.71 31.22
C ASN A 207 -24.88 -23.41 30.59
N LEU A 208 -24.80 -24.75 30.72
CA LEU A 208 -23.76 -25.54 30.03
C LEU A 208 -23.88 -25.41 28.50
N SER A 209 -25.08 -25.59 27.94
CA SER A 209 -25.31 -25.47 26.48
C SER A 209 -24.96 -24.08 25.95
N ASN A 210 -25.29 -23.03 26.70
CA ASN A 210 -24.93 -21.66 26.35
C ASN A 210 -23.40 -21.46 26.36
N ALA A 211 -22.68 -21.99 27.35
CA ALA A 211 -21.21 -21.90 27.39
C ALA A 211 -20.58 -22.70 26.26
N GLU A 212 -21.09 -23.87 25.91
CA GLU A 212 -20.63 -24.67 24.77
C GLU A 212 -20.86 -23.92 23.44
N ALA A 213 -22.01 -23.27 23.27
CA ALA A 213 -22.29 -22.45 22.10
C ALA A 213 -21.34 -21.26 22.00
N GLN A 214 -21.05 -20.57 23.10
CA GLN A 214 -20.07 -19.49 23.15
C GLN A 214 -18.66 -19.95 22.77
N LEU A 215 -18.24 -21.13 23.23
CA LEU A 215 -16.96 -21.73 22.87
C LEU A 215 -16.85 -21.93 21.34
N GLN A 216 -17.90 -22.44 20.68
CA GLN A 216 -17.91 -22.60 19.23
C GLN A 216 -17.82 -21.24 18.51
N GLN A 217 -18.50 -20.24 19.04
CA GLN A 217 -18.43 -18.88 18.50
C GLN A 217 -17.01 -18.29 18.60
N ARG A 218 -16.29 -18.52 19.72
CA ARG A 218 -14.89 -18.10 19.88
C ARG A 218 -13.95 -18.82 18.92
N ARG A 219 -14.15 -20.12 18.69
CA ARG A 219 -13.38 -20.89 17.70
C ARG A 219 -13.58 -20.33 16.29
N GLN A 220 -14.81 -20.03 15.92
CA GLN A 220 -15.11 -19.41 14.63
C GLN A 220 -14.47 -18.03 14.47
N GLN A 221 -14.40 -17.24 15.56
CA GLN A 221 -13.70 -15.95 15.56
C GLN A 221 -12.20 -16.10 15.30
N LEU A 222 -11.54 -17.11 15.91
CA LEU A 222 -10.14 -17.42 15.65
C LEU A 222 -9.94 -17.85 14.19
N ASP A 223 -10.79 -18.73 13.67
CA ASP A 223 -10.73 -19.18 12.28
C ASP A 223 -10.88 -17.99 11.30
N GLY A 224 -11.72 -17.00 11.64
CA GLY A 224 -11.86 -15.77 10.87
C GLY A 224 -10.67 -14.79 10.99
N ALA A 225 -10.01 -14.76 12.14
CA ALA A 225 -8.84 -13.88 12.36
C ALA A 225 -7.56 -14.40 11.64
N THR A 226 -7.42 -15.71 11.51
CA THR A 226 -6.23 -16.35 10.90
C THR A 226 -6.04 -16.02 9.42
N PRO A 227 -7.06 -16.06 8.52
CA PRO A 227 -6.91 -15.65 7.11
C PRO A 227 -6.55 -14.18 6.93
N VAL A 228 -7.05 -13.30 7.83
CA VAL A 228 -6.75 -11.86 7.78
C VAL A 228 -5.25 -11.61 7.97
N SER A 229 -4.60 -12.35 8.86
CA SER A 229 -3.15 -12.25 9.04
C SER A 229 -2.39 -12.71 7.79
N TYR A 230 -2.85 -13.73 7.06
CA TYR A 230 -2.23 -14.19 5.81
C TYR A 230 -2.41 -13.20 4.64
N THR A 231 -3.54 -12.50 4.56
CA THR A 231 -3.77 -11.51 3.49
C THR A 231 -2.91 -10.25 3.66
N HIS A 232 -2.56 -9.87 4.88
CA HIS A 232 -1.65 -8.75 5.13
C HIS A 232 -0.17 -9.12 4.97
N LEU A 233 0.18 -10.41 5.00
CA LEU A 233 1.54 -10.91 4.77
C LEU A 233 1.88 -11.07 3.27
N ARG A 234 0.92 -10.97 2.38
CA ARG A 234 1.08 -10.95 0.93
C ARG A 234 0.94 -9.54 0.37
#